data_f143f60b706e2da2e5989ac6ee7c5bc2
#
_entry.id   f143f60b706e2da2e5989ac6ee7c5bc2
#
_cell.length_a   1.000
_cell.length_b   1.000
_cell.length_c   1.000
_cell.angle_alpha   90.00
_cell.angle_beta   90.00
_cell.angle_gamma   90.00
#
_symmetry.space_group_name_H-M   'P 1'
#
loop_
_entity.id
_entity.type
_entity.pdbx_description
1 polymer ?
#
loop_
_entity_poly.entity_id
_entity_poly.type
_entity_poly.pdbx_seq_one_letter_code
_entity_poly.pdbx_strand_id
1 'polypeptide(L)' 'MISHFNYKEIKNNLINQEWSFSFFYQQKRYTGKYYKDGSIKWTSPEDINEEDRKFLETAIHDLMLYHVYEDH' A
#
# COMPACT_ATOMS: atom_id res chain seq x y z
N MET A 1 -4.91 7.79 -11.61
CA MET A 1 -4.84 8.46 -10.30
C MET A 1 -5.48 7.59 -9.24
N ILE A 2 -4.80 7.44 -8.11
CA ILE A 2 -5.31 6.66 -6.99
C ILE A 2 -6.37 7.45 -6.24
N SER A 3 -7.45 6.77 -5.89
CA SER A 3 -8.50 7.38 -5.09
C SER A 3 -8.93 6.42 -3.98
N HIS A 4 -9.56 6.98 -2.96
CA HIS A 4 -10.10 6.21 -1.83
C HIS A 4 -9.04 5.34 -1.16
N PHE A 5 -7.85 5.90 -0.95
CA PHE A 5 -6.78 5.17 -0.28
C PHE A 5 -7.12 4.98 1.19
N ASN A 6 -7.06 3.75 1.64
CA ASN A 6 -7.26 3.38 3.04
C ASN A 6 -6.13 2.47 3.48
N TYR A 7 -5.77 2.57 4.74
CA TYR A 7 -4.80 1.66 5.32
C TYR A 7 -5.22 1.34 6.75
N LYS A 8 -4.80 0.17 7.22
CA LYS A 8 -5.10 -0.28 8.56
C LYS A 8 -3.91 -1.03 9.11
N GLU A 9 -3.52 -0.71 10.32
CA GLU A 9 -2.43 -1.40 10.98
C GLU A 9 -2.90 -2.80 11.38
N ILE A 10 -2.16 -3.82 10.96
CA ILE A 10 -2.49 -5.22 11.27
C ILE A 10 -1.65 -5.69 12.43
N LYS A 11 -0.35 -5.42 12.39
CA LYS A 11 0.58 -5.78 13.45
C LYS A 11 1.40 -4.57 13.84
N ASN A 12 1.59 -4.38 15.12
CA ASN A 12 2.38 -3.26 15.62
C ASN A 12 3.18 -3.72 16.83
N ASN A 13 4.34 -4.30 16.57
CA ASN A 13 5.26 -4.63 17.65
C ASN A 13 6.67 -4.25 17.24
N LEU A 14 7.62 -4.41 18.14
CA LEU A 14 8.98 -3.93 17.90
C LEU A 14 9.68 -4.62 16.73
N ILE A 15 9.28 -5.82 16.43
CA ILE A 15 9.93 -6.61 15.40
C ILE A 15 9.19 -6.54 14.08
N ASN A 16 7.88 -6.57 14.13
CA ASN A 16 7.05 -6.63 12.93
C ASN A 16 6.00 -5.54 12.94
N GLN A 17 5.97 -4.75 11.88
CA GLN A 17 4.87 -3.83 11.63
C GLN A 17 4.33 -4.13 10.25
N GLU A 18 3.02 -4.16 10.15
CA GLU A 18 2.35 -4.58 8.94
C GLU A 18 1.04 -3.83 8.80
N TRP A 19 0.78 -3.32 7.61
CA TRP A 19 -0.45 -2.58 7.32
C TRP A 19 -1.12 -3.22 6.12
N SER A 20 -2.46 -3.25 6.14
CA SER A 20 -3.21 -3.56 4.94
C SER A 20 -3.60 -2.24 4.29
N PHE A 21 -3.69 -2.23 2.98
CA PHE A 21 -4.13 -1.05 2.26
C PHE A 21 -5.12 -1.43 1.17
N SER A 22 -5.91 -0.45 0.77
CA SER A 22 -6.80 -0.61 -0.37
C SER A 22 -6.97 0.75 -1.04
N PHE A 23 -7.25 0.73 -2.32
CA PHE A 23 -7.51 1.95 -3.09
C PHE A 23 -8.16 1.57 -4.42
N PHE A 24 -8.59 2.60 -5.15
CA PHE A 24 -9.10 2.41 -6.49
C PHE A 24 -8.17 3.07 -7.49
N TYR A 25 -7.96 2.42 -8.60
CA TYR A 25 -7.14 2.91 -9.70
C TYR A 25 -7.74 2.40 -11.00
N GLN A 26 -8.08 3.32 -11.88
CA GLN A 26 -8.71 2.99 -13.16
C GLN A 26 -9.94 2.10 -12.99
N GLN A 27 -10.80 2.49 -12.04
CA GLN A 27 -12.07 1.82 -11.77
C GLN A 27 -11.92 0.38 -11.27
N LYS A 28 -10.76 0.05 -10.74
CA LYS A 28 -10.49 -1.27 -10.21
C LYS A 28 -9.98 -1.16 -8.80
N ARG A 29 -10.42 -2.03 -7.91
CA ARG A 29 -9.98 -2.02 -6.53
C ARG A 29 -8.69 -2.81 -6.38
N TYR A 30 -7.72 -2.20 -5.73
CA TYR A 30 -6.44 -2.83 -5.44
C TYR A 30 -6.29 -2.98 -3.93
N THR A 31 -5.79 -4.12 -3.49
CA THR A 31 -5.53 -4.37 -2.08
C THR A 31 -4.19 -5.05 -1.91
N GLY A 32 -3.59 -4.87 -0.74
CA GLY A 32 -2.33 -5.51 -0.46
C GLY A 32 -1.87 -5.24 0.96
N LYS A 33 -0.63 -5.61 1.23
CA LYS A 33 0.00 -5.39 2.53
C LYS A 33 1.30 -4.62 2.36
N TYR A 34 1.57 -3.76 3.31
CA TYR A 34 2.78 -2.96 3.35
C TYR A 34 3.54 -3.30 4.62
N TYR A 35 4.83 -3.51 4.52
CA TYR A 35 5.64 -3.95 5.63
C TYR A 35 6.62 -2.87 6.08
N LYS A 36 7.13 -3.02 7.29
CA LYS A 36 8.02 -2.03 7.89
C LYS A 36 9.26 -1.74 7.05
N ASP A 37 9.75 -2.73 6.34
CA ASP A 37 10.93 -2.55 5.51
C ASP A 37 10.61 -1.92 4.15
N GLY A 38 9.35 -1.57 3.92
CA GLY A 38 8.93 -0.95 2.68
C GLY A 38 8.49 -1.92 1.62
N SER A 39 8.52 -3.22 1.90
CA SER A 39 8.08 -4.19 0.91
C SER A 39 6.55 -4.19 0.81
N ILE A 40 6.05 -4.58 -0.34
CA ILE A 40 4.62 -4.60 -0.64
C ILE A 40 4.26 -5.97 -1.16
N LYS A 41 3.18 -6.54 -0.61
CA LYS A 41 2.63 -7.78 -1.10
C LYS A 41 1.23 -7.53 -1.62
N TRP A 42 1.04 -7.70 -2.91
CA TRP A 42 -0.27 -7.51 -3.53
C TRP A 42 -1.16 -8.71 -3.28
N THR A 43 -2.41 -8.44 -2.90
CA THR A 43 -3.38 -9.51 -2.70
C THR A 43 -4.47 -9.49 -3.77
N SER A 44 -4.73 -8.35 -4.40
CA SER A 44 -5.71 -8.26 -5.46
C SER A 44 -5.48 -6.97 -6.26
N PRO A 45 -5.59 -6.99 -7.56
CA PRO A 45 -5.79 -8.16 -8.43
C PRO A 45 -4.49 -8.93 -8.62
N GLU A 46 -4.59 -10.15 -9.13
CA GLU A 46 -3.41 -11.00 -9.29
C GLU A 46 -2.59 -10.61 -10.51
N ASP A 47 -3.21 -10.02 -11.51
CA ASP A 47 -2.60 -9.78 -12.81
C ASP A 47 -2.21 -8.32 -13.05
N ILE A 48 -1.63 -7.69 -12.05
CA ILE A 48 -1.15 -6.31 -12.21
C ILE A 48 0.05 -6.33 -13.15
N ASN A 49 0.01 -5.52 -14.23
CA ASN A 49 1.16 -5.46 -15.10
C ASN A 49 2.31 -4.71 -14.44
N GLU A 50 3.53 -4.92 -14.94
CA GLU A 50 4.71 -4.43 -14.26
C GLU A 50 4.80 -2.91 -14.22
N GLU A 51 4.38 -2.24 -15.26
CA GLU A 51 4.42 -0.77 -15.28
C GLU A 51 3.48 -0.18 -14.25
N ASP A 52 2.26 -0.71 -14.19
CA ASP A 52 1.28 -0.26 -13.20
C ASP A 52 1.76 -0.58 -11.80
N ARG A 53 2.34 -1.77 -11.61
CA ARG A 53 2.82 -2.15 -10.30
C ARG A 53 3.90 -1.19 -9.81
N LYS A 54 4.85 -0.83 -10.65
CA LYS A 54 5.90 0.11 -10.27
C LYS A 54 5.33 1.47 -9.90
N PHE A 55 4.41 1.97 -10.72
CA PHE A 55 3.77 3.24 -10.46
C PHE A 55 3.01 3.22 -9.14
N LEU A 56 2.23 2.17 -8.94
CA LEU A 56 1.40 2.06 -7.75
C LEU A 56 2.24 1.86 -6.49
N GLU A 57 3.31 1.09 -6.58
CA GLU A 57 4.18 0.89 -5.41
C GLU A 57 4.87 2.18 -5.01
N THR A 58 5.31 2.98 -5.96
CA THR A 58 5.87 4.28 -5.67
C THR A 58 4.85 5.18 -4.99
N ALA A 59 3.62 5.19 -5.51
CA ALA A 59 2.56 5.99 -4.94
C ALA A 59 2.22 5.55 -3.52
N ILE A 60 2.19 4.24 -3.29
CA ILE A 60 1.89 3.71 -1.95
C ILE A 60 3.00 4.09 -0.98
N HIS A 61 4.26 3.98 -1.37
CA HIS A 61 5.36 4.42 -0.53
C HIS A 61 5.20 5.88 -0.11
N ASP A 62 4.88 6.74 -1.05
CA ASP A 62 4.67 8.16 -0.75
C ASP A 62 3.52 8.36 0.22
N LEU A 63 2.41 7.65 -0.01
CA LEU A 63 1.24 7.77 0.86
C LEU A 63 1.54 7.25 2.26
N MET A 64 2.25 6.13 2.37
CA MET A 64 2.58 5.59 3.68
C MET A 64 3.55 6.50 4.43
N LEU A 65 4.53 7.08 3.73
CA LEU A 65 5.41 8.05 4.35
C LEU A 65 4.63 9.22 4.91
N TYR A 66 3.68 9.73 4.14
CA TYR A 66 2.88 10.85 4.57
C TYR A 66 1.99 10.51 5.78
N HIS A 67 1.31 9.37 5.72
CA HIS A 67 0.31 9.02 6.73
C HIS A 67 0.88 8.36 7.98
N VAL A 68 1.98 7.66 7.85
CA VAL A 68 2.51 6.85 8.95
C VAL A 68 3.80 7.43 9.51
N TYR A 69 4.78 7.68 8.64
CA TYR A 69 6.12 8.02 9.10
C TYR A 69 6.34 9.50 9.36
N GLU A 70 5.61 10.36 8.69
CA GLU A 70 5.79 11.80 8.90
C GLU A 70 4.92 12.34 10.02
N ASP A 71 4.10 11.50 10.58
CA ASP A 71 3.34 11.81 11.78
C ASP A 71 2.61 13.15 11.74
N HIS A 72 1.43 13.13 11.26
CA HIS A 72 0.58 14.34 11.20
C HIS A 72 -0.43 14.38 12.29
#